data_4539049bcf7605e448c019f965ea71e2
#
_entry.id   4539049bcf7605e448c019f965ea71e2
#
_cell.length_a   1.000
_cell.length_b   1.000
_cell.length_c   1.000
_cell.angle_alpha   90.00
_cell.angle_beta   90.00
_cell.angle_gamma   90.00
#
_symmetry.space_group_name_H-M   'P 1'
#
loop_
_entity.id
_entity.type
_entity.pdbx_description
1 polymer ?
#
loop_
_entity_poly.entity_id
_entity_poly.type
_entity_poly.pdbx_seq_one_letter_code
_entity_poly.pdbx_strand_id
1 'polypeptide(L)'
;RTPYQAIPSFTSMFAGPWSVLYPQIAEKSEEYREWGELGIDYYKYFNERKHSFKNENLITIPYTDLVEKPYTTVLKIYEQLKLETTSSFLQQLEKATSVSKKYKSTHTYSLDTYGFEKEHIHTELKFIFEEFGFEK
;
A
#
# COMPACT_ATOMS: atom_id res chain seq x y z
N ARG A 1 4.19 -0.36 3.17
CA ARG A 1 3.36 -0.73 4.34
C ARG A 1 3.47 -2.22 4.58
N THR A 2 3.37 -2.64 5.84
CA THR A 2 3.22 -4.05 6.15
C THR A 2 1.88 -4.57 5.62
N PRO A 3 1.73 -5.87 5.29
CA PRO A 3 0.44 -6.44 4.93
C PRO A 3 -0.65 -6.21 5.99
N TYR A 4 -0.28 -6.21 7.27
CA TYR A 4 -1.20 -5.91 8.38
C TYR A 4 -1.83 -4.51 8.32
N GLN A 5 -1.16 -3.56 7.68
CA GLN A 5 -1.69 -2.21 7.47
C GLN A 5 -2.33 -2.07 6.09
N ALA A 6 -1.81 -2.78 5.08
CA ALA A 6 -2.25 -2.65 3.71
C ALA A 6 -3.61 -3.32 3.47
N ILE A 7 -3.82 -4.53 4.00
CA ILE A 7 -5.07 -5.28 3.81
C ILE A 7 -6.27 -4.54 4.42
N PRO A 8 -6.29 -4.12 5.70
CA PRO A 8 -7.44 -3.38 6.22
C PRO A 8 -7.60 -2.01 5.55
N SER A 9 -6.52 -1.36 5.12
CA SER A 9 -6.60 -0.12 4.35
C SER A 9 -7.25 -0.33 2.97
N PHE A 10 -6.94 -1.43 2.31
CA PHE A 10 -7.57 -1.82 1.04
C PHE A 10 -9.06 -2.12 1.23
N THR A 11 -9.40 -2.93 2.23
CA THR A 11 -10.79 -3.24 2.58
C THR A 11 -11.60 -1.98 2.88
N SER A 12 -11.02 -1.03 3.62
CA SER A 12 -11.69 0.23 3.98
C SER A 12 -12.10 1.08 2.76
N MET A 13 -11.39 0.94 1.64
CA MET A 13 -11.69 1.65 0.41
C MET A 13 -13.06 1.23 -0.18
N PHE A 14 -13.46 -0.01 0.04
CA PHE A 14 -14.76 -0.54 -0.37
C PHE A 14 -15.81 -0.40 0.74
N ALA A 15 -15.39 -0.43 2.01
CA ALA A 15 -16.27 -0.36 3.16
C ALA A 15 -17.14 0.92 3.18
N GLY A 16 -16.58 2.07 2.80
CA GLY A 16 -17.31 3.33 2.74
C GLY A 16 -18.53 3.29 1.80
N PRO A 17 -18.34 3.05 0.50
CA PRO A 17 -19.45 2.88 -0.45
C PRO A 17 -20.43 1.77 -0.05
N TRP A 18 -19.94 0.65 0.46
CA TRP A 18 -20.77 -0.49 0.85
C TRP A 18 -21.67 -0.20 2.04
N SER A 19 -21.17 0.51 3.04
CA SER A 19 -21.99 0.89 4.21
C SER A 19 -23.19 1.77 3.85
N VAL A 20 -23.09 2.51 2.74
CA VAL A 20 -24.20 3.32 2.22
C VAL A 20 -25.18 2.48 1.39
N LEU A 21 -24.66 1.59 0.52
CA LEU A 21 -25.48 0.80 -0.39
C LEU A 21 -26.10 -0.43 0.31
N TYR A 22 -25.40 -1.00 1.25
CA TYR A 22 -25.77 -2.23 1.95
C TYR A 22 -25.58 -2.10 3.47
N PRO A 23 -26.33 -1.19 4.13
CA PRO A 23 -26.14 -0.89 5.55
C PRO A 23 -26.45 -2.06 6.49
N GLN A 24 -27.09 -3.13 5.97
CA GLN A 24 -27.35 -4.36 6.71
C GLN A 24 -26.13 -5.28 6.82
N ILE A 25 -25.06 -5.06 6.04
CA ILE A 25 -23.85 -5.89 6.08
C ILE A 25 -22.95 -5.38 7.20
N ALA A 26 -22.65 -6.24 8.17
CA ALA A 26 -21.79 -5.90 9.31
C ALA A 26 -20.30 -5.84 8.91
N GLU A 27 -19.54 -4.94 9.51
CA GLU A 27 -18.12 -4.73 9.20
C GLU A 27 -17.24 -5.99 9.35
N LYS A 28 -17.58 -6.90 10.25
CA LYS A 28 -16.86 -8.18 10.47
C LYS A 28 -17.48 -9.34 9.69
N SER A 29 -18.34 -9.07 8.73
CA SER A 29 -18.97 -10.11 7.94
C SER A 29 -18.01 -10.77 6.95
N GLU A 30 -18.45 -11.87 6.37
CA GLU A 30 -17.70 -12.60 5.34
C GLU A 30 -17.47 -11.72 4.10
N GLU A 31 -18.46 -10.93 3.70
CA GLU A 31 -18.41 -10.04 2.54
C GLU A 31 -17.29 -9.00 2.67
N TYR A 32 -17.08 -8.44 3.87
CA TYR A 32 -15.94 -7.53 4.10
C TYR A 32 -14.60 -8.26 4.11
N ARG A 33 -14.55 -9.51 4.58
CA ARG A 33 -13.34 -10.32 4.51
C ARG A 33 -12.97 -10.68 3.08
N GLU A 34 -13.94 -10.97 2.22
CA GLU A 34 -13.70 -11.23 0.80
C GLU A 34 -12.95 -10.09 0.10
N TRP A 35 -13.22 -8.82 0.46
CA TRP A 35 -12.42 -7.70 -0.03
C TRP A 35 -10.96 -7.76 0.44
N GLY A 36 -10.71 -8.20 1.63
CA GLY A 36 -9.35 -8.39 2.13
C GLY A 36 -8.64 -9.55 1.46
N GLU A 37 -9.35 -10.67 1.22
CA GLU A 37 -8.81 -11.80 0.45
C GLU A 37 -8.43 -11.37 -0.98
N LEU A 38 -9.26 -10.55 -1.63
CA LEU A 38 -8.90 -9.96 -2.91
C LEU A 38 -7.59 -9.13 -2.81
N GLY A 39 -7.39 -8.40 -1.73
CA GLY A 39 -6.13 -7.69 -1.46
C GLY A 39 -4.94 -8.64 -1.31
N ILE A 40 -5.13 -9.77 -0.64
CA ILE A 40 -4.12 -10.84 -0.52
C ILE A 40 -3.80 -11.43 -1.90
N ASP A 41 -4.81 -11.70 -2.71
CA ASP A 41 -4.65 -12.22 -4.06
C ASP A 41 -3.89 -11.26 -4.98
N TYR A 42 -4.08 -9.95 -4.84
CA TYR A 42 -3.27 -8.97 -5.57
C TYR A 42 -1.78 -9.04 -5.22
N TYR A 43 -1.42 -9.27 -3.96
CA TYR A 43 -0.02 -9.49 -3.58
C TYR A 43 0.55 -10.75 -4.22
N LYS A 44 -0.19 -11.87 -4.19
CA LYS A 44 0.21 -13.14 -4.80
C LYS A 44 0.39 -12.97 -6.31
N TYR A 45 -0.61 -12.41 -6.98
CA TYR A 45 -0.58 -12.15 -8.41
C TYR A 45 0.61 -11.26 -8.82
N PHE A 46 0.83 -10.17 -8.09
CA PHE A 46 1.98 -9.31 -8.34
C PHE A 46 3.30 -10.05 -8.14
N ASN A 47 3.44 -10.85 -7.09
CA ASN A 47 4.64 -11.63 -6.81
C ASN A 47 4.96 -12.62 -7.95
N GLU A 48 3.94 -13.28 -8.49
CA GLU A 48 4.11 -14.19 -9.63
C GLU A 48 4.55 -13.46 -10.91
N ARG A 49 4.08 -12.23 -11.09
CA ARG A 49 4.27 -11.47 -12.34
C ARG A 49 5.43 -10.49 -12.29
N LYS A 50 5.90 -10.06 -11.11
CA LYS A 50 6.95 -9.03 -10.99
C LYS A 50 8.23 -9.37 -11.77
N HIS A 51 8.57 -10.65 -11.91
CA HIS A 51 9.75 -11.12 -12.66
C HIS A 51 9.60 -11.03 -14.19
N SER A 52 8.38 -10.82 -14.70
CA SER A 52 8.15 -10.58 -16.13
C SER A 52 8.49 -9.13 -16.55
N PHE A 53 8.62 -8.22 -15.59
CA PHE A 53 9.06 -6.85 -15.86
C PHE A 53 10.59 -6.79 -15.92
N LYS A 54 11.12 -5.98 -16.81
CA LYS A 54 12.54 -5.64 -16.79
C LYS A 54 12.82 -4.78 -15.56
N ASN A 55 13.98 -4.97 -14.93
CA ASN A 55 14.39 -4.21 -13.75
C ASN A 55 14.38 -2.69 -13.96
N GLU A 56 14.58 -2.24 -15.19
CA GLU A 56 14.52 -0.83 -15.57
C GLU A 56 13.09 -0.26 -15.65
N ASN A 57 12.05 -1.12 -15.62
CA ASN A 57 10.64 -0.72 -15.75
C ASN A 57 9.83 -0.95 -14.47
N LEU A 58 10.46 -1.48 -13.43
CA LEU A 58 9.81 -1.75 -12.15
C LEU A 58 10.70 -1.31 -10.99
N ILE A 59 10.15 -0.52 -10.10
CA ILE A 59 10.77 -0.15 -8.84
C ILE A 59 9.78 -0.36 -7.69
N THR A 60 10.25 -0.99 -6.63
CA THR A 60 9.47 -1.15 -5.40
C THR A 60 9.99 -0.19 -4.35
N ILE A 61 9.13 0.64 -3.81
CA ILE A 61 9.46 1.67 -2.84
C ILE A 61 8.78 1.36 -1.50
N PRO A 62 9.51 1.29 -0.39
CA PRO A 62 8.91 1.23 0.94
C PRO A 62 8.05 2.48 1.18
N TYR A 63 6.85 2.27 1.69
CA TYR A 63 5.94 3.38 1.97
C TYR A 63 6.53 4.37 3.00
N THR A 64 7.29 3.86 3.95
CA THR A 64 8.02 4.66 4.95
C THR A 64 8.97 5.66 4.30
N ASP A 65 9.73 5.23 3.29
CA ASP A 65 10.65 6.11 2.57
C ASP A 65 9.91 7.23 1.85
N LEU A 66 8.76 6.90 1.25
CA LEU A 66 7.94 7.90 0.56
C LEU A 66 7.36 8.94 1.52
N VAL A 67 7.00 8.53 2.75
CA VAL A 67 6.43 9.44 3.77
C VAL A 67 7.50 10.26 4.46
N GLU A 68 8.62 9.64 4.84
CA GLU A 68 9.68 10.29 5.61
C GLU A 68 10.60 11.16 4.74
N LYS A 69 10.90 10.68 3.52
CA LYS A 69 11.87 11.29 2.60
C LYS A 69 11.30 11.45 1.19
N PRO A 70 10.11 12.07 1.01
CA PRO A 70 9.40 12.08 -0.27
C PRO A 70 10.24 12.66 -1.41
N TYR A 71 10.96 13.75 -1.18
CA TYR A 71 11.79 14.38 -2.22
C TYR A 71 12.85 13.44 -2.77
N THR A 72 13.68 12.90 -1.89
CA THR A 72 14.78 11.99 -2.29
C THR A 72 14.27 10.68 -2.83
N THR A 73 13.15 10.17 -2.32
CA THR A 73 12.52 8.93 -2.82
C THR A 73 12.02 9.10 -4.23
N VAL A 74 11.34 10.21 -4.54
CA VAL A 74 10.88 10.50 -5.90
C VAL A 74 12.05 10.68 -6.86
N LEU A 75 13.12 11.38 -6.46
CA LEU A 75 14.31 11.51 -7.31
C LEU A 75 14.96 10.15 -7.62
N LYS A 76 15.05 9.24 -6.65
CA LYS A 76 15.55 7.87 -6.89
C LYS A 76 14.68 7.11 -7.90
N ILE A 77 13.35 7.29 -7.86
CA ILE A 77 12.44 6.69 -8.85
C ILE A 77 12.79 7.20 -10.24
N TYR A 78 12.93 8.52 -10.39
CA TYR A 78 13.27 9.13 -11.68
C TYR A 78 14.62 8.66 -12.21
N GLU A 79 15.63 8.61 -11.35
CA GLU A 79 16.97 8.11 -11.69
C GLU A 79 16.95 6.65 -12.15
N GLN A 80 16.31 5.76 -11.37
CA GLN A 80 16.24 4.32 -11.67
C GLN A 80 15.48 4.04 -12.97
N LEU A 81 14.38 4.77 -13.19
CA LEU A 81 13.56 4.63 -14.40
C LEU A 81 14.10 5.48 -15.58
N LYS A 82 15.25 6.13 -15.40
CA LYS A 82 15.89 7.00 -16.41
C LYS A 82 14.95 8.08 -16.96
N LEU A 83 14.13 8.66 -16.08
CA LEU A 83 13.22 9.74 -16.41
C LEU A 83 13.95 11.08 -16.30
N GLU A 84 13.65 12.00 -17.21
CA GLU A 84 14.23 13.34 -17.18
C GLU A 84 13.62 14.18 -16.04
N THR A 85 14.49 14.96 -15.38
CA THR A 85 14.09 15.94 -14.38
C THR A 85 14.31 17.35 -14.93
N THR A 86 13.23 18.12 -15.10
CA THR A 86 13.30 19.52 -15.45
C THR A 86 13.38 20.41 -14.22
N SER A 87 13.89 21.65 -14.38
CA SER A 87 13.90 22.63 -13.27
C SER A 87 12.48 22.90 -12.73
N SER A 88 11.48 22.93 -13.62
CA SER A 88 10.07 23.09 -13.22
C SER A 88 9.58 21.92 -12.38
N PHE A 89 9.92 20.68 -12.78
CA PHE A 89 9.57 19.49 -12.00
C PHE A 89 10.18 19.53 -10.60
N LEU A 90 11.48 19.87 -10.49
CA LEU A 90 12.16 19.94 -9.18
C LEU A 90 11.52 20.97 -8.25
N GLN A 91 11.14 22.16 -8.78
CA GLN A 91 10.42 23.16 -7.99
C GLN A 91 9.04 22.67 -7.52
N GLN A 92 8.29 21.96 -8.37
CA GLN A 92 7.00 21.39 -7.98
C GLN A 92 7.16 20.27 -6.95
N LEU A 93 8.16 19.42 -7.11
CA LEU A 93 8.47 18.36 -6.13
C LEU A 93 8.83 18.94 -4.77
N GLU A 94 9.60 20.01 -4.72
CA GLU A 94 9.94 20.69 -3.46
C GLU A 94 8.70 21.27 -2.76
N LYS A 95 7.83 21.93 -3.52
CA LYS A 95 6.55 22.45 -3.01
C LYS A 95 5.66 21.33 -2.48
N ALA A 96 5.47 20.26 -3.27
CA ALA A 96 4.68 19.09 -2.88
C ALA A 96 5.23 18.43 -1.61
N THR A 97 6.55 18.29 -1.50
CA THR A 97 7.22 17.78 -0.31
C THR A 97 6.94 18.62 0.92
N SER A 98 6.98 19.95 0.78
CA SER A 98 6.71 20.88 1.88
C SER A 98 5.26 20.79 2.38
N VAL A 99 4.32 20.55 1.47
CA VAL A 99 2.90 20.33 1.79
C VAL A 99 2.69 18.96 2.46
N SER A 100 3.30 17.90 1.90
CA SER A 100 3.12 16.54 2.40
C SER A 100 3.63 16.35 3.84
N LYS A 101 4.69 17.06 4.24
CA LYS A 101 5.20 17.04 5.63
C LYS A 101 4.20 17.55 6.66
N LYS A 102 3.23 18.37 6.26
CA LYS A 102 2.18 18.91 7.13
C LYS A 102 0.96 17.98 7.19
N TYR A 103 0.85 17.06 6.26
CA TYR A 103 -0.28 16.15 6.20
C TYR A 103 -0.14 15.05 7.25
N LYS A 104 -1.17 14.89 8.06
CA LYS A 104 -1.33 13.77 8.99
C LYS A 104 -2.59 13.00 8.59
N SER A 105 -2.44 11.73 8.27
CA SER A 105 -3.60 10.87 8.03
C SER A 105 -4.41 10.72 9.32
N THR A 106 -5.72 10.92 9.22
CA THR A 106 -6.68 10.67 10.29
C THR A 106 -7.25 9.25 10.23
N HIS A 107 -6.91 8.49 9.18
CA HIS A 107 -7.42 7.15 9.02
C HIS A 107 -6.66 6.16 9.90
N THR A 108 -7.41 5.42 10.70
CA THR A 108 -6.91 4.31 11.50
C THR A 108 -7.48 3.03 10.89
N TYR A 109 -6.60 2.11 10.53
CA TYR A 109 -6.99 0.82 9.97
C TYR A 109 -6.62 -0.27 10.95
N SER A 110 -7.56 -1.13 11.28
CA SER A 110 -7.37 -2.25 12.19
C SER A 110 -7.83 -3.55 11.53
N LEU A 111 -7.05 -4.59 11.70
CA LEU A 111 -7.44 -5.94 11.28
C LEU A 111 -8.74 -6.37 11.94
N ASP A 112 -8.89 -6.04 13.24
CA ASP A 112 -10.08 -6.37 14.00
C ASP A 112 -11.36 -5.70 13.46
N THR A 113 -11.25 -4.52 12.86
CA THR A 113 -12.40 -3.83 12.26
C THR A 113 -13.11 -4.69 11.22
N TYR A 114 -12.35 -5.46 10.45
CA TYR A 114 -12.88 -6.31 9.37
C TYR A 114 -12.77 -7.81 9.68
N GLY A 115 -12.40 -8.18 10.90
CA GLY A 115 -12.32 -9.57 11.33
C GLY A 115 -11.17 -10.38 10.74
N PHE A 116 -10.05 -9.71 10.41
CA PHE A 116 -8.84 -10.38 9.93
C PHE A 116 -7.96 -10.85 11.08
N GLU A 117 -7.46 -12.07 10.95
CA GLU A 117 -6.45 -12.64 11.84
C GLU A 117 -5.04 -12.41 11.28
N LYS A 118 -4.12 -11.95 12.12
CA LYS A 118 -2.71 -11.77 11.74
C LYS A 118 -2.09 -13.03 11.18
N GLU A 119 -2.40 -14.17 11.80
CA GLU A 119 -1.87 -15.48 11.45
C GLU A 119 -2.25 -15.87 10.00
N HIS A 120 -3.50 -15.62 9.61
CA HIS A 120 -3.96 -15.85 8.26
C HIS A 120 -3.16 -15.00 7.25
N ILE A 121 -3.12 -13.67 7.45
CA ILE A 121 -2.37 -12.76 6.57
C ILE A 121 -0.88 -13.12 6.51
N HIS A 122 -0.28 -13.47 7.65
CA HIS A 122 1.11 -13.87 7.68
C HIS A 122 1.36 -15.15 6.90
N THR A 123 0.48 -16.14 7.03
CA THR A 123 0.59 -17.43 6.31
C THR A 123 0.48 -17.21 4.81
N GLU A 124 -0.53 -16.47 4.37
CA GLU A 124 -0.82 -16.22 2.96
C GLU A 124 0.24 -15.35 2.26
N LEU A 125 0.82 -14.39 3.01
CA LEU A 125 1.77 -13.41 2.48
C LEU A 125 3.19 -13.56 3.05
N LYS A 126 3.54 -14.75 3.54
CA LYS A 126 4.86 -15.03 4.15
C LYS A 126 6.01 -14.52 3.27
N PHE A 127 5.93 -14.69 1.96
CA PHE A 127 6.93 -14.23 1.00
C PHE A 127 7.15 -12.71 1.03
N ILE A 128 6.11 -11.90 1.33
CA ILE A 128 6.23 -10.44 1.49
C ILE A 128 6.96 -10.10 2.78
N PHE A 129 6.64 -10.80 3.88
CA PHE A 129 7.31 -10.57 5.15
C PHE A 129 8.81 -10.90 5.06
N GLU A 130 9.16 -11.99 4.39
CA GLU A 130 10.55 -12.41 4.16
C GLU A 130 11.29 -11.46 3.22
N GLU A 131 10.67 -11.06 2.09
CA GLU A 131 11.28 -10.19 1.09
C GLU A 131 11.60 -8.79 1.63
N PHE A 132 10.70 -8.23 2.44
CA PHE A 132 10.82 -6.86 2.95
C PHE A 132 11.27 -6.77 4.42
N GLY A 133 11.52 -7.90 5.07
CA GLY A 133 11.97 -7.93 6.46
C GLY A 133 10.94 -7.38 7.44
N PHE A 134 9.64 -7.57 7.16
CA PHE A 134 8.60 -7.13 8.09
C PHE A 134 8.51 -8.07 9.30
N GLU A 135 8.27 -7.50 10.47
CA GLU A 135 8.00 -8.26 11.69
C GLU A 135 6.64 -8.97 11.61
N LYS A 136 6.59 -10.14 12.28
CA LYS A 136 5.38 -10.97 12.39
C LYS A 136 4.32 -10.36 13.30
#